data_30560438aa95eb329ba47e9b29b1c818
#
_entry.id   30560438aa95eb329ba47e9b29b1c818
#
_cell.length_a   1.000
_cell.length_b   1.000
_cell.length_c   1.000
_cell.angle_alpha   90.00
_cell.angle_beta   90.00
_cell.angle_gamma   90.00
#
_symmetry.space_group_name_H-M   'P 1'
#
loop_
_entity.id
_entity.type
_entity.pdbx_description
1 polymer ?
#
loop_
_entity_poly.entity_id
_entity_poly.type
_entity_poly.pdbx_seq_one_letter_code
_entity_poly.pdbx_strand_id
1 'polypeptide(L)'
;MEFYGTIGPACAQPETLQRMVEAGMTGIRMNLSHGPLSAHKDWLDIIHAVGIPQLLIDLQGPELRIGTLPQPLVLEPGQSLRLGQGGVPCPAALVHAARPGQNLLLDDGRLLVQVAGADGAALQCTVVRGGTLQSRKSLAAPGLAVASPTLTEADLQNLQLAGACGVTGVMLPFVRGAEDIRALRRALEQAGAGQIRIFAKIENLAGVQALPEFLPLVDEVVIARGDLGNAMPLWELPRCQKQLSAVCRSAGVPFMVVTQMLDSMCSRAVPTRAEVSDIYNAVSDGASRVMLTGETAAGQYPVEAMEYLVRTARTALE
;
A
#
# COMPACT_ATOMS: atom_id res chain seq x y z
N MET A 1 8.75 -17.12 -10.39
CA MET A 1 8.48 -16.21 -9.26
C MET A 1 9.26 -14.93 -9.47
N GLU A 2 8.67 -13.77 -9.14
CA GLU A 2 9.27 -12.45 -9.30
C GLU A 2 9.41 -11.75 -7.94
N PHE A 3 10.46 -10.92 -7.81
CA PHE A 3 10.86 -10.26 -6.56
C PHE A 3 10.93 -8.76 -6.77
N TYR A 4 10.17 -8.00 -6.01
CA TYR A 4 10.09 -6.56 -6.15
C TYR A 4 10.67 -5.84 -4.94
N GLY A 5 11.38 -4.74 -5.22
CA GLY A 5 11.71 -3.72 -4.23
C GLY A 5 10.87 -2.46 -4.44
N THR A 6 10.87 -1.57 -3.48
CA THR A 6 10.36 -0.20 -3.64
C THR A 6 11.53 0.75 -3.70
N ILE A 7 11.56 1.62 -4.73
CA ILE A 7 12.57 2.67 -4.81
C ILE A 7 12.33 3.75 -3.77
N GLY A 8 13.38 4.24 -3.20
CA GLY A 8 13.38 5.33 -2.23
C GLY A 8 14.79 5.77 -1.90
N PRO A 9 14.96 6.73 -0.98
CA PRO A 9 16.27 7.32 -0.66
C PRO A 9 17.36 6.31 -0.29
N ALA A 10 16.98 5.15 0.28
CA ALA A 10 17.94 4.13 0.71
C ALA A 10 18.55 3.33 -0.45
N CYS A 11 17.86 3.24 -1.60
CA CYS A 11 18.32 2.43 -2.73
C CYS A 11 18.38 3.18 -4.07
N ALA A 12 18.04 4.47 -4.12
CA ALA A 12 18.05 5.27 -5.34
C ALA A 12 19.48 5.68 -5.78
N GLN A 13 20.40 4.74 -5.76
CA GLN A 13 21.77 4.85 -6.27
C GLN A 13 22.02 3.70 -7.25
N PRO A 14 22.68 3.95 -8.41
CA PRO A 14 22.90 2.90 -9.43
C PRO A 14 23.54 1.64 -8.86
N GLU A 15 24.57 1.80 -8.03
CA GLU A 15 25.33 0.68 -7.43
C GLU A 15 24.47 -0.15 -6.48
N THR A 16 23.62 0.49 -5.69
CA THR A 16 22.71 -0.20 -4.76
C THR A 16 21.62 -0.96 -5.53
N LEU A 17 21.00 -0.33 -6.53
CA LEU A 17 20.01 -1.00 -7.36
C LEU A 17 20.62 -2.16 -8.15
N GLN A 18 21.83 -1.99 -8.70
CA GLN A 18 22.54 -3.07 -9.38
C GLN A 18 22.77 -4.28 -8.45
N ARG A 19 23.22 -4.04 -7.22
CA ARG A 19 23.39 -5.12 -6.22
C ARG A 19 22.06 -5.78 -5.85
N MET A 20 20.95 -5.04 -5.79
CA MET A 20 19.63 -5.63 -5.57
C MET A 20 19.18 -6.52 -6.74
N VAL A 21 19.50 -6.13 -7.99
CA VAL A 21 19.26 -6.97 -9.19
C VAL A 21 20.12 -8.23 -9.11
N GLU A 22 21.40 -8.12 -8.76
CA GLU A 22 22.31 -9.26 -8.58
C GLU A 22 21.83 -10.20 -7.45
N ALA A 23 21.22 -9.65 -6.39
CA ALA A 23 20.57 -10.42 -5.33
C ALA A 23 19.30 -11.17 -5.82
N GLY A 24 18.78 -10.82 -7.00
CA GLY A 24 17.66 -11.49 -7.65
C GLY A 24 16.39 -10.66 -7.80
N MET A 25 16.44 -9.33 -7.54
CA MET A 25 15.31 -8.44 -7.81
C MET A 25 14.95 -8.44 -9.29
N THR A 26 13.67 -8.59 -9.62
CA THR A 26 13.16 -8.65 -10.99
C THR A 26 12.32 -7.44 -11.38
N GLY A 27 11.90 -6.64 -10.41
CA GLY A 27 11.10 -5.45 -10.65
C GLY A 27 11.19 -4.45 -9.51
N ILE A 28 10.76 -3.24 -9.79
CA ILE A 28 10.77 -2.15 -8.83
C ILE A 28 9.43 -1.42 -8.82
N ARG A 29 8.99 -1.03 -7.62
CA ARG A 29 7.80 -0.21 -7.40
C ARG A 29 8.20 1.22 -7.06
N MET A 30 7.48 2.20 -7.61
CA MET A 30 7.54 3.61 -7.24
C MET A 30 6.22 4.01 -6.56
N ASN A 31 6.31 4.50 -5.32
CA ASN A 31 5.13 4.93 -4.55
C ASN A 31 4.83 6.41 -4.83
N LEU A 32 3.74 6.68 -5.54
CA LEU A 32 3.36 8.04 -5.94
C LEU A 32 2.67 8.85 -4.82
N SER A 33 2.45 8.28 -3.65
CA SER A 33 2.05 9.05 -2.46
C SER A 33 3.14 10.01 -1.95
N HIS A 34 4.40 9.80 -2.38
CA HIS A 34 5.55 10.64 -2.02
C HIS A 34 5.90 11.70 -3.07
N GLY A 35 5.16 11.77 -4.16
CA GLY A 35 5.35 12.74 -5.24
C GLY A 35 4.87 12.21 -6.58
N PRO A 36 4.55 13.11 -7.53
CA PRO A 36 4.11 12.69 -8.86
C PRO A 36 5.26 12.06 -9.65
N LEU A 37 4.92 11.24 -10.64
CA LEU A 37 5.89 10.56 -11.51
C LEU A 37 6.87 11.56 -12.16
N SER A 38 6.40 12.75 -12.52
CA SER A 38 7.21 13.82 -13.10
C SER A 38 8.31 14.37 -12.18
N ALA A 39 8.15 14.24 -10.87
CA ALA A 39 9.14 14.68 -9.88
C ALA A 39 10.27 13.65 -9.66
N HIS A 40 10.14 12.44 -10.18
CA HIS A 40 11.06 11.34 -9.95
C HIS A 40 11.91 10.99 -11.18
N LYS A 41 12.18 11.98 -12.03
CA LYS A 41 12.95 11.76 -13.27
C LYS A 41 14.31 11.10 -13.00
N ASP A 42 15.04 11.57 -11.98
CA ASP A 42 16.35 11.01 -11.64
C ASP A 42 16.26 9.52 -11.26
N TRP A 43 15.20 9.12 -10.55
CA TRP A 43 14.98 7.71 -10.21
C TRP A 43 14.62 6.86 -11.43
N LEU A 44 13.81 7.41 -12.34
CA LEU A 44 13.49 6.75 -13.62
C LEU A 44 14.74 6.54 -14.46
N ASP A 45 15.58 7.58 -14.56
CA ASP A 45 16.84 7.49 -15.31
C ASP A 45 17.77 6.40 -14.74
N ILE A 46 17.86 6.28 -13.40
CA ILE A 46 18.64 5.22 -12.75
C ILE A 46 18.02 3.82 -13.00
N ILE A 47 16.70 3.68 -12.85
CA ILE A 47 15.99 2.41 -13.09
C ILE A 47 16.23 1.92 -14.51
N HIS A 48 16.15 2.82 -15.51
CA HIS A 48 16.38 2.49 -16.90
C HIS A 48 17.86 2.17 -17.17
N ALA A 49 18.80 2.91 -16.59
CA ALA A 49 20.23 2.68 -16.75
C ALA A 49 20.66 1.32 -16.17
N VAL A 50 20.10 0.90 -15.05
CA VAL A 50 20.33 -0.43 -14.45
C VAL A 50 19.63 -1.54 -15.26
N GLY A 51 18.63 -1.20 -16.05
CA GLY A 51 17.92 -2.15 -16.92
C GLY A 51 16.90 -3.01 -16.18
N ILE A 52 16.23 -2.48 -15.14
CA ILE A 52 15.18 -3.21 -14.42
C ILE A 52 13.96 -3.37 -15.33
N PRO A 53 13.53 -4.60 -15.66
CA PRO A 53 12.55 -4.82 -16.72
C PRO A 53 11.10 -4.52 -16.32
N GLN A 54 10.82 -4.46 -15.03
CA GLN A 54 9.48 -4.27 -14.49
C GLN A 54 9.43 -3.02 -13.60
N LEU A 55 8.71 -1.99 -14.06
CA LEU A 55 8.45 -0.78 -13.28
C LEU A 55 6.97 -0.70 -12.94
N LEU A 56 6.66 -0.82 -11.65
CA LEU A 56 5.31 -0.61 -11.14
C LEU A 56 5.19 0.79 -10.55
N ILE A 57 4.10 1.49 -10.85
CA ILE A 57 3.69 2.68 -10.10
C ILE A 57 2.53 2.33 -9.19
N ASP A 58 2.62 2.75 -7.94
CA ASP A 58 1.55 2.63 -6.95
C ASP A 58 0.86 3.98 -6.81
N LEU A 59 -0.38 4.06 -7.29
CA LEU A 59 -1.17 5.28 -7.28
C LEU A 59 -1.50 5.69 -5.85
N GLN A 60 -1.72 6.98 -5.64
CA GLN A 60 -2.12 7.49 -4.33
C GLN A 60 -3.54 7.06 -3.97
N GLY A 61 -4.44 7.06 -4.97
CA GLY A 61 -5.85 6.79 -4.75
C GLY A 61 -6.51 7.75 -3.75
N PRO A 62 -7.72 7.42 -3.32
CA PRO A 62 -8.50 8.24 -2.39
C PRO A 62 -8.12 7.98 -0.91
N GLU A 63 -6.85 7.84 -0.60
CA GLU A 63 -6.40 7.62 0.78
C GLU A 63 -6.89 8.72 1.73
N LEU A 64 -7.47 8.30 2.84
CA LEU A 64 -7.83 9.23 3.89
C LEU A 64 -6.59 9.60 4.71
N ARG A 65 -6.30 10.88 4.82
CA ARG A 65 -5.21 11.42 5.64
C ARG A 65 -5.70 12.60 6.45
N ILE A 66 -5.08 12.81 7.60
CA ILE A 66 -5.21 14.10 8.29
C ILE A 66 -4.45 15.18 7.52
N GLY A 67 -4.84 16.42 7.72
CA GLY A 67 -4.17 17.56 7.12
C GLY A 67 -2.86 17.93 7.81
N THR A 68 -2.33 19.10 7.47
CA THR A 68 -1.12 19.65 8.09
C THR A 68 -1.41 20.16 9.49
N LEU A 69 -0.57 19.80 10.44
CA LEU A 69 -0.56 20.30 11.81
C LEU A 69 0.54 21.36 11.96
N PRO A 70 0.32 22.42 12.75
CA PRO A 70 1.37 23.41 13.04
C PRO A 70 2.61 22.78 13.72
N GLN A 71 2.38 21.79 14.58
CA GLN A 71 3.38 21.01 15.28
C GLN A 71 2.85 19.60 15.58
N PRO A 72 3.71 18.62 15.85
CA PRO A 72 3.27 17.30 16.32
C PRO A 72 2.40 17.43 17.57
N LEU A 73 1.32 16.64 17.61
CA LEU A 73 0.35 16.63 18.69
C LEU A 73 0.51 15.38 19.53
N VAL A 74 0.82 15.53 20.81
CA VAL A 74 0.84 14.42 21.77
C VAL A 74 -0.60 14.14 22.22
N LEU A 75 -1.02 12.92 22.06
CA LEU A 75 -2.36 12.44 22.42
C LEU A 75 -2.25 11.44 23.57
N GLU A 76 -3.03 11.64 24.62
CA GLU A 76 -3.08 10.74 25.78
C GLU A 76 -4.41 9.98 25.83
N PRO A 77 -4.43 8.72 26.27
CA PRO A 77 -5.67 7.98 26.48
C PRO A 77 -6.67 8.73 27.37
N GLY A 78 -7.95 8.77 26.95
CA GLY A 78 -9.01 9.52 27.61
C GLY A 78 -9.12 11.00 27.20
N GLN A 79 -8.14 11.54 26.50
CA GLN A 79 -8.17 12.92 26.00
C GLN A 79 -9.26 13.10 24.94
N SER A 80 -9.91 14.26 24.93
CA SER A 80 -10.81 14.68 23.85
C SER A 80 -9.99 15.17 22.65
N LEU A 81 -10.35 14.73 21.44
CA LEU A 81 -9.76 15.13 20.18
C LEU A 81 -10.85 15.59 19.21
N ARG A 82 -10.68 16.78 18.63
CA ARG A 82 -11.53 17.27 17.55
C ARG A 82 -10.89 16.99 16.20
N LEU A 83 -11.61 16.26 15.30
CA LEU A 83 -11.21 16.01 13.92
C LEU A 83 -12.14 16.77 12.96
N GLY A 84 -11.59 17.68 12.14
CA GLY A 84 -12.35 18.54 11.24
C GLY A 84 -12.13 20.01 11.52
N GLN A 85 -13.15 20.83 11.27
CA GLN A 85 -13.05 22.27 11.44
C GLN A 85 -12.76 22.67 12.91
N GLY A 86 -11.73 23.50 13.09
CA GLY A 86 -11.31 23.96 14.44
C GLY A 86 -10.55 22.92 15.24
N GLY A 87 -10.09 21.83 14.63
CA GLY A 87 -9.27 20.79 15.25
C GLY A 87 -8.22 20.23 14.27
N VAL A 88 -7.87 18.96 14.42
CA VAL A 88 -7.01 18.25 13.46
C VAL A 88 -7.74 18.15 12.12
N PRO A 89 -7.21 18.73 11.04
CA PRO A 89 -7.89 18.73 9.76
C PRO A 89 -8.07 17.29 9.22
N CYS A 90 -9.26 16.97 8.74
CA CYS A 90 -9.54 15.69 8.09
C CYS A 90 -10.54 15.87 6.93
N PRO A 91 -10.68 14.90 6.02
CA PRO A 91 -11.63 14.98 4.91
C PRO A 91 -13.09 15.15 5.39
N ALA A 92 -13.82 16.09 4.80
CA ALA A 92 -15.22 16.34 5.12
C ALA A 92 -16.12 15.11 4.92
N ALA A 93 -15.82 14.28 3.91
CA ALA A 93 -16.53 13.03 3.66
C ALA A 93 -16.49 12.08 4.86
N LEU A 94 -15.37 12.03 5.59
CA LEU A 94 -15.28 11.25 6.84
C LEU A 94 -16.19 11.83 7.92
N VAL A 95 -16.19 13.17 8.08
CA VAL A 95 -17.01 13.85 9.12
C VAL A 95 -18.51 13.54 8.90
N HIS A 96 -18.95 13.52 7.64
CA HIS A 96 -20.34 13.20 7.30
C HIS A 96 -20.69 11.72 7.43
N ALA A 97 -19.72 10.84 7.18
CA ALA A 97 -19.94 9.40 7.17
C ALA A 97 -19.85 8.78 8.58
N ALA A 98 -18.92 9.25 9.42
CA ALA A 98 -18.64 8.65 10.73
C ALA A 98 -19.82 8.80 11.72
N ARG A 99 -19.96 7.82 12.62
CA ARG A 99 -21.04 7.75 13.61
C ARG A 99 -20.45 7.56 15.01
N PRO A 100 -21.17 7.99 16.08
CA PRO A 100 -20.77 7.70 17.45
C PRO A 100 -20.52 6.22 17.69
N GLY A 101 -19.48 5.92 18.46
CA GLY A 101 -19.01 4.56 18.74
C GLY A 101 -18.00 4.00 17.73
N GLN A 102 -17.83 4.66 16.57
CA GLN A 102 -16.90 4.19 15.55
C GLN A 102 -15.45 4.45 15.94
N ASN A 103 -14.59 3.46 15.68
CA ASN A 103 -13.16 3.59 15.83
C ASN A 103 -12.53 4.20 14.58
N LEU A 104 -11.60 5.12 14.76
CA LEU A 104 -10.74 5.68 13.72
C LEU A 104 -9.29 5.39 14.09
N LEU A 105 -8.55 4.85 13.13
CA LEU A 105 -7.13 4.56 13.26
C LEU A 105 -6.33 5.70 12.62
N LEU A 106 -5.30 6.17 13.29
CA LEU A 106 -4.39 7.21 12.78
C LEU A 106 -2.96 6.66 12.78
N ASP A 107 -2.11 7.16 11.86
CA ASP A 107 -0.71 6.77 11.74
C ASP A 107 -0.53 5.25 11.65
N ASP A 108 -1.09 4.64 10.61
CA ASP A 108 -1.03 3.20 10.34
C ASP A 108 -1.50 2.34 11.52
N GLY A 109 -2.53 2.82 12.21
CA GLY A 109 -3.11 2.14 13.36
C GLY A 109 -2.34 2.27 14.66
N ARG A 110 -1.26 3.04 14.72
CA ARG A 110 -0.51 3.30 15.95
C ARG A 110 -1.34 4.04 17.00
N LEU A 111 -2.20 4.95 16.53
CA LEU A 111 -3.12 5.72 17.36
C LEU A 111 -4.55 5.26 17.08
N LEU A 112 -5.38 5.23 18.12
CA LEU A 112 -6.78 4.86 18.04
C LEU A 112 -7.64 5.90 18.74
N VAL A 113 -8.65 6.42 18.05
CA VAL A 113 -9.65 7.29 18.64
C VAL A 113 -11.06 6.74 18.38
N GLN A 114 -11.97 6.97 19.28
CA GLN A 114 -13.39 6.60 19.13
C GLN A 114 -14.24 7.84 18.97
N VAL A 115 -15.11 7.84 17.97
CA VAL A 115 -16.06 8.94 17.75
C VAL A 115 -17.08 8.98 18.88
N ALA A 116 -17.13 10.08 19.62
CA ALA A 116 -18.11 10.35 20.64
C ALA A 116 -19.36 11.08 20.08
N GLY A 117 -19.15 11.93 19.07
CA GLY A 117 -20.21 12.69 18.43
C GLY A 117 -19.73 13.47 17.22
N ALA A 118 -20.65 14.16 16.55
CA ALA A 118 -20.35 15.06 15.43
C ALA A 118 -21.25 16.30 15.52
N ASP A 119 -20.74 17.46 15.10
CA ASP A 119 -21.51 18.72 15.01
C ASP A 119 -21.76 19.18 13.56
N GLY A 120 -21.50 18.29 12.59
CA GLY A 120 -21.65 18.54 11.16
C GLY A 120 -20.40 19.16 10.50
N ALA A 121 -19.52 19.83 11.26
CA ALA A 121 -18.28 20.42 10.78
C ALA A 121 -17.04 19.63 11.25
N ALA A 122 -17.19 18.88 12.35
CA ALA A 122 -16.12 18.07 12.93
C ALA A 122 -16.67 16.90 13.75
N LEU A 123 -15.82 15.91 13.98
CA LEU A 123 -16.03 14.81 14.91
C LEU A 123 -15.44 15.17 16.27
N GLN A 124 -16.17 14.86 17.33
CA GLN A 124 -15.65 14.82 18.68
C GLN A 124 -15.24 13.37 18.96
N CYS A 125 -13.97 13.16 19.28
CA CYS A 125 -13.42 11.84 19.52
C CYS A 125 -12.80 11.75 20.91
N THR A 126 -12.76 10.54 21.46
CA THR A 126 -11.98 10.20 22.64
C THR A 126 -10.78 9.38 22.24
N VAL A 127 -9.60 9.73 22.70
CA VAL A 127 -8.36 8.96 22.45
C VAL A 127 -8.42 7.66 23.25
N VAL A 128 -8.34 6.52 22.57
CA VAL A 128 -8.30 5.18 23.18
C VAL A 128 -6.85 4.70 23.31
N ARG A 129 -6.05 4.88 22.25
CA ARG A 129 -4.61 4.59 22.25
C ARG A 129 -3.87 5.83 21.78
N GLY A 130 -3.05 6.39 22.67
CA GLY A 130 -2.32 7.63 22.48
C GLY A 130 -0.97 7.44 21.79
N GLY A 131 -0.25 8.55 21.65
CA GLY A 131 1.05 8.68 21.03
C GLY A 131 1.22 10.04 20.36
N THR A 132 2.26 10.21 19.55
CA THR A 132 2.53 11.48 18.85
C THR A 132 1.97 11.45 17.43
N LEU A 133 0.97 12.28 17.16
CA LEU A 133 0.36 12.46 15.85
C LEU A 133 1.13 13.54 15.06
N GLN A 134 1.65 13.18 13.89
CA GLN A 134 2.33 14.08 12.97
C GLN A 134 1.42 14.51 11.81
N SER A 135 1.82 15.53 11.05
CA SER A 135 1.10 16.01 9.86
C SER A 135 0.96 14.91 8.79
N ARG A 136 -0.17 14.95 8.08
CA ARG A 136 -0.44 14.13 6.88
C ARG A 136 -0.42 12.62 7.11
N LYS A 137 -0.58 12.17 8.34
CA LYS A 137 -0.64 10.75 8.67
C LYS A 137 -1.91 10.11 8.16
N SER A 138 -1.82 8.82 7.85
CA SER A 138 -2.93 7.98 7.41
C SER A 138 -4.09 8.03 8.41
N LEU A 139 -5.31 7.91 7.88
CA LEU A 139 -6.53 7.82 8.65
C LEU A 139 -7.37 6.67 8.09
N ALA A 140 -7.67 5.67 8.89
CA ALA A 140 -8.55 4.59 8.51
C ALA A 140 -9.79 4.54 9.39
N ALA A 141 -10.91 4.20 8.79
CA ALA A 141 -12.21 4.06 9.46
C ALA A 141 -12.75 2.65 9.19
N PRO A 142 -12.33 1.63 9.97
CA PRO A 142 -12.74 0.25 9.75
C PRO A 142 -14.25 0.09 9.66
N GLY A 143 -14.73 -0.60 8.63
CA GLY A 143 -16.15 -0.84 8.41
C GLY A 143 -16.96 0.35 7.90
N LEU A 144 -16.31 1.51 7.63
CA LEU A 144 -16.98 2.68 7.10
C LEU A 144 -16.72 2.84 5.59
N ALA A 145 -17.79 2.90 4.81
CA ALA A 145 -17.71 3.28 3.41
C ALA A 145 -17.70 4.82 3.30
N VAL A 146 -16.53 5.38 3.03
CA VAL A 146 -16.39 6.81 2.72
C VAL A 146 -16.49 6.99 1.22
N ALA A 147 -17.42 7.81 0.76
CA ALA A 147 -17.57 8.11 -0.68
C ALA A 147 -16.30 8.83 -1.17
N SER A 148 -15.66 8.24 -2.16
CA SER A 148 -14.43 8.77 -2.76
C SER A 148 -14.33 8.32 -4.21
N PRO A 149 -13.73 9.13 -5.11
CA PRO A 149 -13.45 8.70 -6.48
C PRO A 149 -12.45 7.55 -6.46
N THR A 150 -12.44 6.71 -7.50
CA THR A 150 -11.44 5.66 -7.67
C THR A 150 -10.05 6.22 -7.92
N LEU A 151 -9.96 7.26 -8.77
CA LEU A 151 -8.74 7.93 -9.15
C LEU A 151 -8.82 9.39 -8.76
N THR A 152 -7.73 9.92 -8.22
CA THR A 152 -7.57 11.35 -7.96
C THR A 152 -7.11 12.08 -9.23
N GLU A 153 -7.17 13.41 -9.23
CA GLU A 153 -6.60 14.24 -10.31
C GLU A 153 -5.10 13.98 -10.50
N ALA A 154 -4.37 13.80 -9.37
CA ALA A 154 -2.95 13.46 -9.42
C ALA A 154 -2.70 12.07 -10.04
N ASP A 155 -3.56 11.10 -9.75
CA ASP A 155 -3.46 9.78 -10.38
C ASP A 155 -3.67 9.87 -11.90
N LEU A 156 -4.65 10.63 -12.36
CA LEU A 156 -4.91 10.83 -13.80
C LEU A 156 -3.71 11.49 -14.50
N GLN A 157 -3.09 12.49 -13.87
CA GLN A 157 -1.87 13.13 -14.39
C GLN A 157 -0.69 12.15 -14.47
N ASN A 158 -0.51 11.29 -13.47
CA ASN A 158 0.53 10.27 -13.48
C ASN A 158 0.30 9.23 -14.58
N LEU A 159 -0.95 8.82 -14.82
CA LEU A 159 -1.29 7.86 -15.88
C LEU A 159 -0.99 8.40 -17.27
N GLN A 160 -1.15 9.71 -17.52
CA GLN A 160 -0.77 10.35 -18.79
C GLN A 160 0.73 10.19 -19.10
N LEU A 161 1.58 10.10 -18.10
CA LEU A 161 3.03 9.99 -18.25
C LEU A 161 3.50 8.52 -18.22
N ALA A 162 2.66 7.60 -17.77
CA ALA A 162 3.06 6.23 -17.47
C ALA A 162 3.72 5.51 -18.66
N GLY A 163 3.12 5.62 -19.85
CA GLY A 163 3.66 5.01 -21.06
C GLY A 163 5.04 5.54 -21.44
N ALA A 164 5.20 6.87 -21.42
CA ALA A 164 6.47 7.53 -21.76
C ALA A 164 7.57 7.26 -20.71
N CYS A 165 7.21 6.98 -19.47
CA CYS A 165 8.13 6.64 -18.39
C CYS A 165 8.48 5.15 -18.33
N GLY A 166 8.02 4.31 -19.26
CA GLY A 166 8.33 2.88 -19.28
C GLY A 166 7.62 2.07 -18.19
N VAL A 167 6.52 2.57 -17.66
CA VAL A 167 5.72 1.86 -16.64
C VAL A 167 5.13 0.59 -17.25
N THR A 168 5.32 -0.54 -16.58
CA THR A 168 4.84 -1.86 -17.00
C THR A 168 3.60 -2.32 -16.26
N GLY A 169 3.32 -1.73 -15.10
CA GLY A 169 2.13 -2.04 -14.31
C GLY A 169 1.72 -0.89 -13.39
N VAL A 170 0.42 -0.79 -13.15
CA VAL A 170 -0.19 0.18 -12.24
C VAL A 170 -0.85 -0.56 -11.08
N MET A 171 -0.45 -0.24 -9.87
CA MET A 171 -1.08 -0.70 -8.65
C MET A 171 -2.21 0.25 -8.28
N LEU A 172 -3.46 -0.24 -8.31
CA LEU A 172 -4.65 0.51 -7.93
C LEU A 172 -4.96 0.27 -6.45
N PRO A 173 -4.81 1.28 -5.59
CA PRO A 173 -5.11 1.13 -4.17
C PRO A 173 -6.61 1.14 -3.88
N PHE A 174 -6.99 0.62 -2.73
CA PHE A 174 -8.33 0.67 -2.16
C PHE A 174 -9.45 0.15 -3.06
N VAL A 175 -9.18 -0.86 -3.88
CA VAL A 175 -10.19 -1.47 -4.77
C VAL A 175 -11.38 -1.96 -3.94
N ARG A 176 -12.59 -1.57 -4.36
CA ARG A 176 -13.88 -1.91 -3.71
C ARG A 176 -14.74 -2.82 -4.56
N GLY A 177 -14.45 -2.91 -5.86
CA GLY A 177 -15.22 -3.72 -6.80
C GLY A 177 -14.81 -3.52 -8.26
N ALA A 178 -15.55 -4.16 -9.17
CA ALA A 178 -15.26 -4.20 -10.60
C ALA A 178 -15.24 -2.81 -11.27
N GLU A 179 -16.06 -1.86 -10.78
CA GLU A 179 -16.10 -0.52 -11.39
C GLU A 179 -14.83 0.27 -11.16
N ASP A 180 -14.13 0.08 -10.02
CA ASP A 180 -12.83 0.70 -9.78
C ASP A 180 -11.80 0.22 -10.82
N ILE A 181 -11.80 -1.06 -11.15
CA ILE A 181 -10.90 -1.62 -12.18
C ILE A 181 -11.25 -1.06 -13.58
N ARG A 182 -12.54 -1.01 -13.91
CA ARG A 182 -12.97 -0.42 -15.18
C ARG A 182 -12.63 1.05 -15.29
N ALA A 183 -12.72 1.81 -14.19
CA ALA A 183 -12.33 3.21 -14.16
C ALA A 183 -10.84 3.39 -14.47
N LEU A 184 -9.96 2.57 -13.87
CA LEU A 184 -8.53 2.59 -14.18
C LEU A 184 -8.27 2.17 -15.63
N ARG A 185 -8.92 1.11 -16.14
CA ARG A 185 -8.75 0.66 -17.52
C ARG A 185 -9.10 1.76 -18.51
N ARG A 186 -10.25 2.43 -18.33
CA ARG A 186 -10.64 3.59 -19.17
C ARG A 186 -9.61 4.73 -19.11
N ALA A 187 -9.07 5.04 -17.92
CA ALA A 187 -8.07 6.09 -17.78
C ALA A 187 -6.76 5.73 -18.50
N LEU A 188 -6.32 4.47 -18.41
CA LEU A 188 -5.14 3.98 -19.15
C LEU A 188 -5.35 4.04 -20.67
N GLU A 189 -6.52 3.64 -21.16
CA GLU A 189 -6.88 3.72 -22.58
C GLU A 189 -6.86 5.16 -23.09
N GLN A 190 -7.45 6.09 -22.32
CA GLN A 190 -7.44 7.54 -22.63
C GLN A 190 -6.03 8.14 -22.64
N ALA A 191 -5.13 7.60 -21.81
CA ALA A 191 -3.73 7.98 -21.79
C ALA A 191 -2.88 7.30 -22.89
N GLY A 192 -3.47 6.48 -23.77
CA GLY A 192 -2.73 5.71 -24.78
C GLY A 192 -1.84 4.61 -24.18
N ALA A 193 -2.13 4.18 -22.96
CA ALA A 193 -1.35 3.25 -22.15
C ALA A 193 -2.15 1.97 -21.79
N GLY A 194 -3.13 1.60 -22.60
CA GLY A 194 -4.04 0.47 -22.37
C GLY A 194 -3.36 -0.90 -22.22
N GLN A 195 -2.11 -1.06 -22.68
CA GLN A 195 -1.29 -2.26 -22.53
C GLN A 195 -0.67 -2.42 -21.14
N ILE A 196 -0.67 -1.37 -20.30
CA ILE A 196 -0.11 -1.42 -18.95
C ILE A 196 -0.97 -2.32 -18.07
N ARG A 197 -0.33 -3.24 -17.34
CA ARG A 197 -0.99 -4.21 -16.48
C ARG A 197 -1.62 -3.54 -15.26
N ILE A 198 -2.76 -4.08 -14.81
CA ILE A 198 -3.48 -3.63 -13.61
C ILE A 198 -3.24 -4.59 -12.47
N PHE A 199 -2.68 -4.06 -11.37
CA PHE A 199 -2.45 -4.73 -10.10
C PHE A 199 -3.47 -4.21 -9.08
N ALA A 200 -4.49 -5.01 -8.76
CA ALA A 200 -5.55 -4.61 -7.84
C ALA A 200 -5.13 -4.83 -6.39
N LYS A 201 -5.02 -3.76 -5.60
CA LYS A 201 -4.66 -3.86 -4.17
C LYS A 201 -5.90 -4.13 -3.32
N ILE A 202 -5.84 -5.21 -2.55
CA ILE A 202 -6.86 -5.58 -1.57
C ILE A 202 -6.44 -5.01 -0.22
N GLU A 203 -7.12 -3.93 0.18
CA GLU A 203 -6.78 -3.09 1.34
C GLU A 203 -7.97 -2.82 2.24
N ASN A 204 -9.15 -3.33 1.87
CA ASN A 204 -10.39 -3.11 2.61
C ASN A 204 -11.35 -4.31 2.48
N LEU A 205 -12.34 -4.38 3.37
CA LEU A 205 -13.30 -5.49 3.39
C LEU A 205 -14.20 -5.55 2.16
N ALA A 206 -14.51 -4.42 1.54
CA ALA A 206 -15.30 -4.40 0.30
C ALA A 206 -14.54 -5.10 -0.83
N GLY A 207 -13.25 -4.81 -0.99
CA GLY A 207 -12.38 -5.48 -1.96
C GLY A 207 -12.23 -6.98 -1.69
N VAL A 208 -12.14 -7.39 -0.42
CA VAL A 208 -12.14 -8.82 -0.05
C VAL A 208 -13.43 -9.50 -0.51
N GLN A 209 -14.59 -8.89 -0.27
CA GLN A 209 -15.88 -9.45 -0.63
C GLN A 209 -16.13 -9.48 -2.14
N ALA A 210 -15.72 -8.41 -2.83
CA ALA A 210 -15.92 -8.26 -4.27
C ALA A 210 -14.86 -8.94 -5.14
N LEU A 211 -13.81 -9.54 -4.53
CA LEU A 211 -12.70 -10.14 -5.28
C LEU A 211 -13.14 -11.05 -6.43
N PRO A 212 -14.08 -12.00 -6.26
CA PRO A 212 -14.51 -12.88 -7.35
C PRO A 212 -15.10 -12.14 -8.56
N GLU A 213 -15.71 -10.97 -8.34
CA GLU A 213 -16.38 -10.20 -9.39
C GLU A 213 -15.40 -9.50 -10.34
N PHE A 214 -14.22 -9.09 -9.82
CA PHE A 214 -13.25 -8.33 -10.59
C PHE A 214 -11.98 -9.10 -10.96
N LEU A 215 -11.79 -10.32 -10.48
CA LEU A 215 -10.67 -11.17 -10.89
C LEU A 215 -10.48 -11.27 -12.41
N PRO A 216 -11.54 -11.42 -13.24
CA PRO A 216 -11.37 -11.48 -14.69
C PRO A 216 -10.93 -10.16 -15.34
N LEU A 217 -10.91 -9.05 -14.59
CA LEU A 217 -10.64 -7.72 -15.11
C LEU A 217 -9.21 -7.23 -14.77
N VAL A 218 -8.48 -7.97 -13.96
CA VAL A 218 -7.14 -7.61 -13.48
C VAL A 218 -6.09 -8.54 -14.02
N ASP A 219 -4.88 -8.04 -14.14
CA ASP A 219 -3.72 -8.86 -14.50
C ASP A 219 -3.10 -9.53 -13.27
N GLU A 220 -3.30 -8.92 -12.09
CA GLU A 220 -2.79 -9.42 -10.82
C GLU A 220 -3.52 -8.84 -9.61
N VAL A 221 -3.56 -9.60 -8.53
CA VAL A 221 -4.05 -9.17 -7.21
C VAL A 221 -2.88 -8.89 -6.28
N VAL A 222 -2.95 -7.81 -5.53
CA VAL A 222 -1.96 -7.47 -4.48
C VAL A 222 -2.63 -7.56 -3.12
N ILE A 223 -2.21 -8.51 -2.29
CA ILE A 223 -2.65 -8.63 -0.90
C ILE A 223 -1.78 -7.67 -0.08
N ALA A 224 -2.30 -6.45 0.12
CA ALA A 224 -1.58 -5.35 0.76
C ALA A 224 -1.90 -5.32 2.26
N ARG A 225 -1.11 -6.04 3.04
CA ARG A 225 -1.37 -6.36 4.45
C ARG A 225 -1.37 -5.16 5.39
N GLY A 226 -0.75 -4.05 5.01
CA GLY A 226 -0.72 -2.82 5.80
C GLY A 226 -2.14 -2.30 6.07
N ASP A 227 -2.79 -1.79 5.03
CA ASP A 227 -4.14 -1.23 5.13
C ASP A 227 -5.21 -2.29 5.36
N LEU A 228 -5.04 -3.50 4.78
CA LEU A 228 -5.94 -4.60 5.05
C LEU A 228 -5.93 -5.00 6.54
N GLY A 229 -4.77 -4.95 7.19
CA GLY A 229 -4.63 -5.19 8.64
C GLY A 229 -5.28 -4.10 9.50
N ASN A 230 -5.45 -2.89 8.95
CA ASN A 230 -6.21 -1.82 9.60
C ASN A 230 -7.73 -1.96 9.38
N ALA A 231 -8.15 -2.72 8.36
CA ALA A 231 -9.57 -2.92 8.01
C ALA A 231 -10.25 -4.02 8.83
N MET A 232 -9.49 -4.86 9.53
CA MET A 232 -10.00 -6.00 10.32
C MET A 232 -9.18 -6.22 11.60
N PRO A 233 -9.65 -7.05 12.55
CA PRO A 233 -8.82 -7.48 13.67
C PRO A 233 -7.56 -8.19 13.18
N LEU A 234 -6.39 -7.81 13.70
CA LEU A 234 -5.10 -8.26 13.17
C LEU A 234 -4.92 -9.79 13.17
N TRP A 235 -5.53 -10.49 14.14
CA TRP A 235 -5.51 -11.96 14.20
C TRP A 235 -6.32 -12.65 13.10
N GLU A 236 -7.19 -11.93 12.39
CA GLU A 236 -7.96 -12.41 11.23
C GLU A 236 -7.18 -12.29 9.90
N LEU A 237 -6.19 -11.41 9.86
CA LEU A 237 -5.42 -11.13 8.64
C LEU A 237 -4.77 -12.36 8.02
N PRO A 238 -4.13 -13.29 8.78
CA PRO A 238 -3.54 -14.49 8.18
C PRO A 238 -4.58 -15.40 7.53
N ARG A 239 -5.77 -15.54 8.15
CA ARG A 239 -6.87 -16.31 7.57
C ARG A 239 -7.39 -15.67 6.29
N CYS A 240 -7.57 -14.35 6.31
CA CYS A 240 -7.99 -13.58 5.14
C CYS A 240 -6.99 -13.71 3.98
N GLN A 241 -5.69 -13.56 4.24
CA GLN A 241 -4.63 -13.75 3.23
C GLN A 241 -4.73 -15.15 2.59
N LYS A 242 -4.86 -16.21 3.38
CA LYS A 242 -4.99 -17.57 2.85
C LYS A 242 -6.24 -17.80 2.02
N GLN A 243 -7.37 -17.18 2.40
CA GLN A 243 -8.61 -17.22 1.63
C GLN A 243 -8.45 -16.50 0.28
N LEU A 244 -7.89 -15.28 0.28
CA LEU A 244 -7.62 -14.52 -0.95
C LEU A 244 -6.66 -15.29 -1.87
N SER A 245 -5.59 -15.87 -1.32
CA SER A 245 -4.63 -16.70 -2.06
C SER A 245 -5.32 -17.91 -2.71
N ALA A 246 -6.21 -18.59 -1.99
CA ALA A 246 -6.94 -19.73 -2.52
C ALA A 246 -7.90 -19.33 -3.65
N VAL A 247 -8.59 -18.18 -3.51
CA VAL A 247 -9.50 -17.64 -4.56
C VAL A 247 -8.70 -17.29 -5.81
N CYS A 248 -7.58 -16.58 -5.69
CA CYS A 248 -6.72 -16.22 -6.81
C CYS A 248 -6.20 -17.46 -7.55
N ARG A 249 -5.67 -18.45 -6.81
CA ARG A 249 -5.20 -19.73 -7.39
C ARG A 249 -6.31 -20.48 -8.13
N SER A 250 -7.49 -20.57 -7.54
CA SER A 250 -8.62 -21.28 -8.16
C SER A 250 -9.08 -20.62 -9.46
N ALA A 251 -8.93 -19.30 -9.55
CA ALA A 251 -9.23 -18.52 -10.74
C ALA A 251 -8.09 -18.46 -11.77
N GLY A 252 -6.89 -18.97 -11.43
CA GLY A 252 -5.70 -18.87 -12.28
C GLY A 252 -5.14 -17.45 -12.39
N VAL A 253 -5.51 -16.54 -11.48
CA VAL A 253 -5.01 -15.15 -11.45
C VAL A 253 -3.81 -15.07 -10.53
N PRO A 254 -2.65 -14.56 -10.99
CA PRO A 254 -1.48 -14.40 -10.14
C PRO A 254 -1.73 -13.40 -9.02
N PHE A 255 -1.04 -13.58 -7.90
CA PHE A 255 -1.10 -12.63 -6.79
C PHE A 255 0.26 -12.37 -6.16
N MET A 256 0.37 -11.17 -5.59
CA MET A 256 1.54 -10.65 -4.87
C MET A 256 1.19 -10.47 -3.39
N VAL A 257 2.13 -10.79 -2.50
CA VAL A 257 2.02 -10.46 -1.07
C VAL A 257 3.01 -9.36 -0.73
N VAL A 258 2.54 -8.33 -0.04
CA VAL A 258 3.34 -7.13 0.27
C VAL A 258 3.10 -6.62 1.69
N THR A 259 3.98 -5.75 2.12
CA THR A 259 3.99 -5.02 3.41
C THR A 259 4.46 -5.88 4.57
N GLN A 260 5.45 -5.36 5.29
CA GLN A 260 6.05 -5.99 6.48
C GLN A 260 6.55 -7.42 6.22
N MET A 261 7.17 -7.65 5.06
CA MET A 261 7.77 -8.94 4.75
C MET A 261 9.05 -9.16 5.56
N LEU A 262 9.87 -8.10 5.70
CA LEU A 262 11.13 -8.07 6.45
C LEU A 262 11.26 -6.73 7.21
N ASP A 263 10.20 -6.26 7.84
CA ASP A 263 10.10 -4.94 8.49
C ASP A 263 11.23 -4.68 9.49
N SER A 264 11.67 -5.70 10.23
CA SER A 264 12.80 -5.58 11.17
C SER A 264 14.10 -5.19 10.46
N MET A 265 14.25 -5.53 9.18
CA MET A 265 15.44 -5.20 8.38
C MET A 265 15.47 -3.72 7.95
N CYS A 266 14.44 -2.93 8.22
CA CYS A 266 14.57 -1.48 8.13
C CYS A 266 15.69 -0.93 9.04
N SER A 267 15.97 -1.62 10.15
CA SER A 267 16.98 -1.19 11.14
C SER A 267 17.97 -2.28 11.58
N ARG A 268 17.79 -3.52 11.13
CA ARG A 268 18.61 -4.68 11.50
C ARG A 268 19.14 -5.39 10.26
N ALA A 269 20.38 -5.85 10.30
CA ALA A 269 20.98 -6.57 9.18
C ALA A 269 20.44 -8.00 8.98
N VAL A 270 19.69 -8.53 9.94
CA VAL A 270 19.16 -9.91 9.93
C VAL A 270 17.69 -9.89 10.31
N PRO A 271 16.82 -10.58 9.57
CA PRO A 271 15.39 -10.64 9.86
C PRO A 271 15.07 -11.51 11.08
N THR A 272 13.86 -11.41 11.57
CA THR A 272 13.33 -12.34 12.55
C THR A 272 12.95 -13.68 11.93
N ARG A 273 12.90 -14.74 12.73
CA ARG A 273 12.42 -16.05 12.28
C ARG A 273 10.96 -16.04 11.81
N ALA A 274 10.14 -15.16 12.40
CA ALA A 274 8.75 -14.97 12.02
C ALA A 274 8.62 -14.41 10.60
N GLU A 275 9.44 -13.42 10.24
CA GLU A 275 9.45 -12.83 8.89
C GLU A 275 9.92 -13.83 7.84
N VAL A 276 10.96 -14.60 8.11
CA VAL A 276 11.42 -15.68 7.22
C VAL A 276 10.31 -16.71 7.02
N SER A 277 9.63 -17.13 8.11
CA SER A 277 8.48 -18.02 8.02
C SER A 277 7.31 -17.42 7.25
N ASP A 278 7.09 -16.13 7.35
CA ASP A 278 6.02 -15.42 6.64
C ASP A 278 6.26 -15.42 5.12
N ILE A 279 7.48 -15.11 4.66
CA ILE A 279 7.86 -15.21 3.25
C ILE A 279 7.64 -16.63 2.74
N TYR A 280 8.14 -17.64 3.47
CA TYR A 280 7.99 -19.04 3.11
C TYR A 280 6.51 -19.42 2.96
N ASN A 281 5.65 -19.01 3.91
CA ASN A 281 4.22 -19.27 3.85
C ASN A 281 3.54 -18.56 2.67
N ALA A 282 3.87 -17.30 2.38
CA ALA A 282 3.31 -16.57 1.25
C ALA A 282 3.58 -17.29 -0.08
N VAL A 283 4.80 -17.79 -0.26
CA VAL A 283 5.21 -18.55 -1.45
C VAL A 283 4.51 -19.93 -1.48
N SER A 284 4.48 -20.65 -0.37
CA SER A 284 3.78 -21.94 -0.25
C SER A 284 2.27 -21.81 -0.49
N ASP A 285 1.68 -20.66 -0.16
CA ASP A 285 0.29 -20.33 -0.47
C ASP A 285 0.08 -20.04 -1.98
N GLY A 286 1.15 -19.99 -2.78
CA GLY A 286 1.12 -19.86 -4.24
C GLY A 286 1.31 -18.42 -4.73
N ALA A 287 1.85 -17.50 -3.92
CA ALA A 287 2.20 -16.17 -4.40
C ALA A 287 3.16 -16.27 -5.59
N SER A 288 2.84 -15.59 -6.68
CA SER A 288 3.70 -15.49 -7.86
C SER A 288 4.76 -14.40 -7.71
N ARG A 289 4.52 -13.46 -6.80
CA ARG A 289 5.38 -12.32 -6.48
C ARG A 289 5.37 -12.00 -5.00
N VAL A 290 6.49 -11.48 -4.53
CA VAL A 290 6.64 -10.87 -3.18
C VAL A 290 7.37 -9.55 -3.31
N MET A 291 7.03 -8.57 -2.47
CA MET A 291 7.58 -7.23 -2.58
C MET A 291 7.97 -6.66 -1.22
N LEU A 292 9.17 -6.07 -1.17
CA LEU A 292 9.64 -5.23 -0.08
C LEU A 292 9.20 -3.78 -0.29
N THR A 293 8.85 -3.11 0.79
CA THR A 293 8.36 -1.73 0.80
C THR A 293 9.35 -0.79 1.49
N GLY A 294 9.14 -0.51 2.76
CA GLY A 294 10.02 0.33 3.57
C GLY A 294 11.44 -0.22 3.68
N GLU A 295 11.59 -1.53 3.68
CA GLU A 295 12.85 -2.27 3.81
C GLU A 295 13.88 -1.85 2.74
N THR A 296 13.41 -1.63 1.50
CA THR A 296 14.27 -1.17 0.40
C THR A 296 14.21 0.33 0.18
N ALA A 297 13.07 0.98 0.44
CA ALA A 297 12.90 2.40 0.17
C ALA A 297 13.61 3.32 1.19
N ALA A 298 13.61 2.93 2.46
CA ALA A 298 14.10 3.75 3.58
C ALA A 298 14.94 2.97 4.60
N GLY A 299 15.01 1.65 4.49
CA GLY A 299 15.74 0.77 5.39
C GLY A 299 17.27 0.92 5.27
N GLN A 300 17.99 0.51 6.30
CA GLN A 300 19.45 0.57 6.32
C GLN A 300 20.13 -0.56 5.53
N TYR A 301 19.40 -1.62 5.19
CA TYR A 301 19.93 -2.85 4.61
C TYR A 301 19.13 -3.30 3.37
N PRO A 302 18.98 -2.44 2.32
CA PRO A 302 18.09 -2.74 1.18
C PRO A 302 18.55 -3.95 0.36
N VAL A 303 19.86 -4.15 0.19
CA VAL A 303 20.43 -5.27 -0.57
C VAL A 303 20.28 -6.58 0.19
N GLU A 304 20.65 -6.58 1.47
CA GLU A 304 20.57 -7.73 2.36
C GLU A 304 19.08 -8.18 2.53
N ALA A 305 18.16 -7.22 2.62
CA ALA A 305 16.73 -7.53 2.67
C ALA A 305 16.26 -8.23 1.38
N MET A 306 16.71 -7.75 0.22
CA MET A 306 16.42 -8.42 -1.06
C MET A 306 17.02 -9.82 -1.11
N GLU A 307 18.25 -10.01 -0.65
CA GLU A 307 18.87 -11.35 -0.58
C GLU A 307 18.07 -12.32 0.30
N TYR A 308 17.66 -11.89 1.51
CA TYR A 308 16.84 -12.72 2.39
C TYR A 308 15.49 -13.07 1.77
N LEU A 309 14.82 -12.09 1.15
CA LEU A 309 13.55 -12.32 0.45
C LEU A 309 13.71 -13.41 -0.63
N VAL A 310 14.67 -13.23 -1.52
CA VAL A 310 14.90 -14.12 -2.67
C VAL A 310 15.31 -15.53 -2.22
N ARG A 311 16.27 -15.63 -1.29
CA ARG A 311 16.75 -16.94 -0.80
C ARG A 311 15.64 -17.70 -0.09
N THR A 312 14.90 -17.04 0.81
CA THR A 312 13.77 -17.67 1.53
C THR A 312 12.69 -18.15 0.57
N ALA A 313 12.32 -17.29 -0.39
CA ALA A 313 11.30 -17.66 -1.37
C ALA A 313 11.72 -18.83 -2.27
N ARG A 314 12.99 -18.90 -2.68
CA ARG A 314 13.53 -20.02 -3.46
C ARG A 314 13.48 -21.33 -2.69
N THR A 315 13.85 -21.32 -1.40
CA THR A 315 13.75 -22.50 -0.53
C THR A 315 12.31 -23.02 -0.40
N ALA A 316 11.29 -22.15 -0.52
CA ALA A 316 9.89 -22.56 -0.47
C ALA A 316 9.39 -23.17 -1.81
N LEU A 317 10.17 -23.06 -2.89
CA LEU A 317 9.85 -23.62 -4.21
C LEU A 317 10.55 -24.96 -4.48
N GLU A 318 11.55 -25.32 -3.65
CA GLU A 318 12.22 -26.62 -3.66
C GLU A 318 11.36 -27.71 -3.01
#